data_fd952f0a9175c3c53c97f22e016abe1c
#
_entry.id   fd952f0a9175c3c53c97f22e016abe1c
#
_cell.length_a   1.000
_cell.length_b   1.000
_cell.length_c   1.000
_cell.angle_alpha   90.00
_cell.angle_beta   90.00
_cell.angle_gamma   90.00
#
_symmetry.space_group_name_H-M   'P 1'
#
loop_
_entity.id
_entity.type
_entity.pdbx_description
1 polymer ?
#
loop_
_entity_poly.entity_id
_entity_poly.type
_entity_poly.pdbx_seq_one_letter_code
_entity_poly.pdbx_strand_id
1 'polypeptide(L)'
;MPVQKFLKTFLWLVAIHSCLVGIFLIILPESWLAFFGYIGYRRSFFQVQGGVFHLVLAITYLWAARNPLRDQSLVIITICAKGIATFFLLLYYLLIEPIWIVLLSALGDFLMGSIILILFINLKKQNQPAKEVS
;
A
#
# COMPACT_ATOMS: atom_id res chain seq x y z
N MET A 1 12.97 -15.95 -13.11
CA MET A 1 13.37 -14.60 -13.49
C MET A 1 13.57 -13.74 -12.26
N PRO A 2 14.66 -12.97 -12.14
CA PRO A 2 14.95 -12.19 -10.96
C PRO A 2 13.86 -11.15 -10.65
N VAL A 3 13.34 -10.44 -11.67
CA VAL A 3 12.31 -9.39 -11.49
C VAL A 3 11.02 -9.95 -10.89
N GLN A 4 10.57 -11.13 -11.30
CA GLN A 4 9.39 -11.77 -10.72
C GLN A 4 9.59 -12.09 -9.23
N LYS A 5 10.78 -12.58 -8.87
CA LYS A 5 11.12 -12.88 -7.48
C LYS A 5 11.12 -11.60 -6.64
N PHE A 6 11.70 -10.53 -7.15
CA PHE A 6 11.70 -9.21 -6.49
C PHE A 6 10.28 -8.68 -6.29
N LEU A 7 9.44 -8.73 -7.33
CA LEU A 7 8.05 -8.29 -7.22
C LEU A 7 7.26 -9.10 -6.18
N LYS A 8 7.44 -10.43 -6.18
CA LYS A 8 6.82 -11.30 -5.15
C LYS A 8 7.24 -10.90 -3.75
N THR A 9 8.53 -10.81 -3.51
CA THR A 9 9.07 -10.44 -2.19
C THR A 9 8.58 -9.07 -1.75
N PHE A 10 8.56 -8.10 -2.67
CA PHE A 10 8.12 -6.75 -2.35
C PHE A 10 6.61 -6.69 -2.04
N LEU A 11 5.77 -7.41 -2.79
CA LEU A 11 4.33 -7.54 -2.49
C LEU A 11 4.09 -8.20 -1.12
N TRP A 12 4.91 -9.18 -0.73
CA TRP A 12 4.89 -9.76 0.60
C TRP A 12 5.19 -8.71 1.68
N LEU A 13 6.21 -7.90 1.49
CA LEU A 13 6.57 -6.82 2.42
C LEU A 13 5.43 -5.80 2.55
N VAL A 14 4.82 -5.42 1.42
CA VAL A 14 3.66 -4.50 1.41
C VAL A 14 2.46 -5.10 2.14
N ALA A 15 2.21 -6.39 2.00
CA ALA A 15 1.15 -7.09 2.71
C ALA A 15 1.39 -7.11 4.23
N ILE A 16 2.62 -7.43 4.65
CA ILE A 16 3.01 -7.41 6.08
C ILE A 16 2.87 -6.01 6.63
N HIS A 17 3.37 -4.99 5.92
CA HIS A 17 3.22 -3.59 6.32
C HIS A 17 1.74 -3.22 6.50
N SER A 18 0.88 -3.55 5.53
CA SER A 18 -0.55 -3.26 5.62
C SER A 18 -1.22 -3.98 6.79
N CYS A 19 -0.83 -5.24 7.03
CA CYS A 19 -1.33 -6.00 8.18
C CYS A 19 -0.94 -5.33 9.51
N LEU A 20 0.32 -4.92 9.66
CA LEU A 20 0.81 -4.25 10.86
C LEU A 20 0.10 -2.91 11.08
N VAL A 21 -0.07 -2.10 10.03
CA VAL A 21 -0.82 -0.83 10.11
C VAL A 21 -2.27 -1.10 10.51
N GLY A 22 -2.91 -2.13 9.93
CA GLY A 22 -4.27 -2.50 10.25
C GLY A 22 -4.44 -2.88 11.72
N ILE A 23 -3.59 -3.77 12.23
CA ILE A 23 -3.60 -4.17 13.64
C ILE A 23 -3.35 -2.95 14.53
N PHE A 24 -2.34 -2.15 14.19
CA PHE A 24 -1.97 -0.96 14.95
C PHE A 24 -3.14 0.02 15.06
N LEU A 25 -3.84 0.35 13.98
CA LEU A 25 -5.01 1.23 13.99
C LEU A 25 -6.15 0.68 14.85
N ILE A 26 -6.33 -0.65 14.92
CA ILE A 26 -7.39 -1.28 15.72
C ILE A 26 -7.07 -1.21 17.21
N ILE A 27 -5.81 -1.45 17.61
CA ILE A 27 -5.44 -1.58 19.03
C ILE A 27 -4.82 -0.32 19.63
N LEU A 28 -4.51 0.70 18.80
CA LEU A 28 -3.79 1.91 19.24
C LEU A 28 -4.51 2.61 20.40
N PRO A 29 -3.86 2.75 21.56
CA PRO A 29 -4.41 3.50 22.67
C PRO A 29 -4.51 5.00 22.38
N GLU A 30 -5.50 5.69 22.95
CA GLU A 30 -5.67 7.14 22.77
C GLU A 30 -4.43 7.95 23.21
N SER A 31 -3.70 7.48 24.23
CA SER A 31 -2.47 8.12 24.70
C SER A 31 -1.37 8.22 23.64
N TRP A 32 -1.40 7.36 22.61
CA TRP A 32 -0.42 7.35 21.53
C TRP A 32 -0.84 8.24 20.35
N LEU A 33 -2.11 8.65 20.27
CA LEU A 33 -2.58 9.51 19.18
C LEU A 33 -1.83 10.83 19.14
N ALA A 34 -1.60 11.47 20.30
CA ALA A 34 -0.86 12.73 20.39
C ALA A 34 0.59 12.59 19.90
N PHE A 35 1.25 11.46 20.17
CA PHE A 35 2.60 11.18 19.67
C PHE A 35 2.66 11.13 18.14
N PHE A 36 1.60 10.62 17.50
CA PHE A 36 1.50 10.56 16.03
C PHE A 36 0.99 11.87 15.41
N GLY A 37 0.81 12.92 16.20
CA GLY A 37 0.36 14.23 15.73
C GLY A 37 -1.15 14.44 15.78
N TYR A 38 -1.94 13.49 16.26
CA TYR A 38 -3.39 13.60 16.44
C TYR A 38 -3.73 14.23 17.80
N ILE A 39 -3.47 15.52 17.95
CA ILE A 39 -3.71 16.24 19.20
C ILE A 39 -5.20 16.48 19.41
N GLY A 40 -5.74 16.04 20.55
CA GLY A 40 -7.17 16.19 20.88
C GLY A 40 -8.11 15.16 20.20
N TYR A 41 -7.58 14.27 19.39
CA TYR A 41 -8.35 13.17 18.80
C TYR A 41 -8.65 12.09 19.84
N ARG A 42 -9.85 11.50 19.70
CA ARG A 42 -10.24 10.32 20.45
C ARG A 42 -10.36 9.12 19.51
N ARG A 43 -10.18 7.92 20.05
CA ARG A 43 -10.41 6.68 19.32
C ARG A 43 -11.82 6.67 18.74
N SER A 44 -11.95 6.48 17.44
CA SER A 44 -13.22 6.50 16.74
C SER A 44 -13.50 5.18 16.02
N PHE A 45 -14.76 4.94 15.71
CA PHE A 45 -15.17 3.85 14.84
C PHE A 45 -14.43 3.88 13.49
N PHE A 46 -14.28 5.05 12.91
CA PHE A 46 -13.59 5.21 11.60
C PHE A 46 -12.13 4.83 11.64
N GLN A 47 -11.43 5.08 12.76
CA GLN A 47 -10.04 4.62 12.93
C GLN A 47 -9.97 3.09 12.90
N VAL A 48 -10.83 2.43 13.67
CA VAL A 48 -10.90 0.95 13.71
C VAL A 48 -11.31 0.39 12.35
N GLN A 49 -12.30 1.00 11.70
CA GLN A 49 -12.72 0.62 10.34
C GLN A 49 -11.58 0.76 9.33
N GLY A 50 -10.79 1.84 9.40
CA GLY A 50 -9.57 1.99 8.59
C GLY A 50 -8.61 0.84 8.80
N GLY A 51 -8.42 0.42 10.05
CA GLY A 51 -7.60 -0.75 10.38
C GLY A 51 -8.12 -2.05 9.74
N VAL A 52 -9.43 -2.28 9.79
CA VAL A 52 -10.07 -3.45 9.14
C VAL A 52 -9.85 -3.42 7.62
N PHE A 53 -10.00 -2.25 6.97
CA PHE A 53 -9.72 -2.12 5.54
C PHE A 53 -8.25 -2.43 5.19
N HIS A 54 -7.31 -2.03 6.04
CA HIS A 54 -5.90 -2.40 5.86
C HIS A 54 -5.69 -3.91 5.92
N LEU A 55 -6.38 -4.63 6.80
CA LEU A 55 -6.33 -6.10 6.87
C LEU A 55 -6.91 -6.75 5.60
N VAL A 56 -8.02 -6.24 5.08
CA VAL A 56 -8.60 -6.71 3.81
C VAL A 56 -7.64 -6.48 2.64
N LEU A 57 -7.02 -5.30 2.57
CA LEU A 57 -6.01 -5.01 1.55
C LEU A 57 -4.77 -5.89 1.70
N ALA A 58 -4.34 -6.21 2.93
CA ALA A 58 -3.23 -7.13 3.16
C ALA A 58 -3.48 -8.51 2.53
N ILE A 59 -4.70 -9.04 2.63
CA ILE A 59 -5.11 -10.29 1.98
C ILE A 59 -4.96 -10.17 0.45
N THR A 60 -5.43 -9.06 -0.13
CA THR A 60 -5.30 -8.79 -1.57
C THR A 60 -3.84 -8.77 -2.01
N TYR A 61 -2.96 -8.11 -1.25
CA TYR A 61 -1.53 -8.02 -1.55
C TYR A 61 -0.83 -9.38 -1.41
N LEU A 62 -1.21 -10.18 -0.42
CA LEU A 62 -0.72 -11.56 -0.26
C LEU A 62 -1.10 -12.43 -1.46
N TRP A 63 -2.32 -12.29 -1.95
CA TRP A 63 -2.76 -13.03 -3.12
C TRP A 63 -2.01 -12.61 -4.38
N ALA A 64 -1.85 -11.31 -4.61
CA ALA A 64 -1.03 -10.78 -5.70
C ALA A 64 0.42 -11.29 -5.64
N ALA A 65 0.99 -11.42 -4.43
CA ALA A 65 2.35 -11.90 -4.21
C ALA A 65 2.54 -13.37 -4.57
N ARG A 66 1.49 -14.20 -4.52
CA ARG A 66 1.58 -15.64 -4.84
C ARG A 66 2.00 -15.87 -6.29
N ASN A 67 1.32 -15.23 -7.22
CA ASN A 67 1.63 -15.35 -8.64
C ASN A 67 1.32 -14.04 -9.41
N PRO A 68 2.23 -13.04 -9.42
CA PRO A 68 1.97 -11.75 -10.04
C PRO A 68 1.70 -11.80 -11.55
N LEU A 69 2.17 -12.84 -12.24
CA LEU A 69 1.92 -13.01 -13.68
C LEU A 69 0.53 -13.55 -13.97
N ARG A 70 0.04 -14.45 -13.11
CA ARG A 70 -1.31 -15.01 -13.23
C ARG A 70 -2.35 -14.00 -12.75
N ASP A 71 -2.09 -13.41 -11.58
CA ASP A 71 -3.06 -12.59 -10.87
C ASP A 71 -2.79 -11.08 -11.08
N GLN A 72 -2.55 -10.69 -12.36
CA GLN A 72 -2.17 -9.32 -12.75
C GLN A 72 -3.18 -8.27 -12.27
N SER A 73 -4.48 -8.60 -12.27
CA SER A 73 -5.53 -7.69 -11.80
C SER A 73 -5.31 -7.28 -10.33
N LEU A 74 -4.87 -8.22 -9.47
CA LEU A 74 -4.59 -7.92 -8.07
C LEU A 74 -3.35 -7.04 -7.90
N VAL A 75 -2.34 -7.20 -8.76
CA VAL A 75 -1.18 -6.29 -8.78
C VAL A 75 -1.61 -4.88 -9.20
N ILE A 76 -2.46 -4.75 -10.22
CA ILE A 76 -3.01 -3.46 -10.66
C ILE A 76 -3.85 -2.83 -9.55
N ILE A 77 -4.74 -3.58 -8.89
CA ILE A 77 -5.51 -3.10 -7.75
C ILE A 77 -4.59 -2.61 -6.63
N THR A 78 -3.49 -3.32 -6.36
CA THR A 78 -2.49 -2.89 -5.37
C THR A 78 -1.88 -1.54 -5.73
N ILE A 79 -1.48 -1.34 -6.99
CA ILE A 79 -0.92 -0.07 -7.49
C ILE A 79 -1.97 1.05 -7.37
N CYS A 80 -3.20 0.81 -7.81
CA CYS A 80 -4.29 1.78 -7.71
C CYS A 80 -4.60 2.15 -6.25
N ALA A 81 -4.69 1.16 -5.36
CA ALA A 81 -4.95 1.39 -3.94
C ALA A 81 -3.88 2.29 -3.31
N LYS A 82 -2.60 2.02 -3.60
CA LYS A 82 -1.48 2.84 -3.12
C LYS A 82 -1.51 4.25 -3.72
N GLY A 83 -1.82 4.40 -5.00
CA GLY A 83 -1.96 5.70 -5.66
C GLY A 83 -3.10 6.54 -5.07
N ILE A 84 -4.28 5.94 -4.88
CA ILE A 84 -5.44 6.61 -4.28
C ILE A 84 -5.14 7.01 -2.84
N ALA A 85 -4.54 6.11 -2.04
CA ALA A 85 -4.15 6.41 -0.68
C ALA A 85 -3.15 7.57 -0.60
N THR A 86 -2.11 7.56 -1.44
CA THR A 86 -1.13 8.66 -1.56
C THR A 86 -1.82 9.98 -1.85
N PHE A 87 -2.68 10.02 -2.87
CA PHE A 87 -3.39 11.23 -3.30
C PHE A 87 -4.29 11.77 -2.18
N PHE A 88 -5.09 10.90 -1.57
CA PHE A 88 -5.98 11.27 -0.48
C PHE A 88 -5.20 11.82 0.74
N LEU A 89 -4.15 11.12 1.17
CA LEU A 89 -3.36 11.51 2.34
C LEU A 89 -2.61 12.82 2.12
N LEU A 90 -2.10 13.05 0.89
CA LEU A 90 -1.47 14.33 0.54
C LEU A 90 -2.49 15.47 0.55
N LEU A 91 -3.67 15.28 -0.03
CA LEU A 91 -4.72 16.30 0.01
C LEU A 91 -5.17 16.59 1.44
N TYR A 92 -5.33 15.55 2.27
CA TYR A 92 -5.69 15.72 3.67
C TYR A 92 -4.64 16.55 4.41
N TYR A 93 -3.36 16.20 4.26
CA TYR A 93 -2.25 16.92 4.88
C TYR A 93 -2.16 18.38 4.44
N LEU A 94 -2.37 18.67 3.16
CA LEU A 94 -2.22 20.01 2.61
C LEU A 94 -3.44 20.91 2.85
N LEU A 95 -4.65 20.35 2.87
CA LEU A 95 -5.88 21.15 2.84
C LEU A 95 -6.68 21.09 4.15
N ILE A 96 -6.47 20.07 4.99
CA ILE A 96 -7.28 19.86 6.19
C ILE A 96 -6.41 20.01 7.43
N GLU A 97 -5.42 19.13 7.63
CA GLU A 97 -4.63 19.15 8.85
C GLU A 97 -3.22 18.59 8.62
N PRO A 98 -2.15 19.36 8.92
CA PRO A 98 -0.76 18.96 8.66
C PRO A 98 -0.23 17.99 9.73
N ILE A 99 -0.80 16.80 9.82
CA ILE A 99 -0.39 15.74 10.73
C ILE A 99 0.81 15.00 10.12
N TRP A 100 1.95 14.98 10.79
CA TRP A 100 3.20 14.45 10.25
C TRP A 100 3.14 12.96 9.87
N ILE A 101 2.40 12.13 10.64
CA ILE A 101 2.26 10.70 10.32
C ILE A 101 1.44 10.48 9.04
N VAL A 102 0.50 11.38 8.72
CA VAL A 102 -0.27 11.34 7.48
C VAL A 102 0.65 11.58 6.28
N LEU A 103 1.55 12.57 6.37
CA LEU A 103 2.55 12.82 5.33
C LEU A 103 3.50 11.63 5.16
N LEU A 104 4.00 11.07 6.27
CA LEU A 104 4.88 9.90 6.21
C LEU A 104 4.18 8.70 5.58
N SER A 105 2.90 8.48 5.90
CA SER A 105 2.09 7.43 5.29
C SER A 105 1.88 7.66 3.79
N ALA A 106 1.62 8.90 3.37
CA ALA A 106 1.50 9.26 1.96
C ALA A 106 2.77 8.95 1.17
N LEU A 107 3.93 9.34 1.72
CA LEU A 107 5.24 9.08 1.10
C LEU A 107 5.54 7.57 1.04
N GLY A 108 5.21 6.84 2.10
CA GLY A 108 5.36 5.38 2.13
C GLY A 108 4.50 4.68 1.07
N ASP A 109 3.25 5.08 0.94
CA ASP A 109 2.34 4.52 -0.08
C ASP A 109 2.79 4.88 -1.49
N PHE A 110 3.24 6.12 -1.71
CA PHE A 110 3.82 6.54 -2.99
C PHE A 110 5.03 5.69 -3.39
N LEU A 111 5.98 5.49 -2.48
CA LEU A 111 7.17 4.68 -2.74
C LEU A 111 6.79 3.22 -3.03
N MET A 112 5.94 2.63 -2.20
CA MET A 112 5.48 1.26 -2.40
C MET A 112 4.76 1.09 -3.75
N GLY A 113 3.84 1.97 -4.08
CA GLY A 113 3.10 1.94 -5.35
C GLY A 113 4.02 2.09 -6.56
N SER A 114 4.98 3.02 -6.50
CA SER A 114 5.95 3.28 -7.57
C SER A 114 6.87 2.07 -7.81
N ILE A 115 7.40 1.46 -6.75
CA ILE A 115 8.26 0.28 -6.86
C ILE A 115 7.50 -0.89 -7.48
N ILE A 116 6.25 -1.17 -7.01
CA ILE A 116 5.43 -2.23 -7.59
C ILE A 116 5.16 -1.97 -9.06
N LEU A 117 4.82 -0.74 -9.43
CA LEU A 117 4.54 -0.36 -10.82
C LEU A 117 5.76 -0.60 -11.72
N ILE A 118 6.94 -0.13 -11.31
CA ILE A 118 8.19 -0.31 -12.07
C ILE A 118 8.52 -1.79 -12.24
N LEU A 119 8.46 -2.57 -11.17
CA LEU A 119 8.73 -4.00 -11.21
C LEU A 119 7.72 -4.75 -12.09
N PHE A 120 6.46 -4.38 -12.01
CA PHE A 120 5.39 -5.00 -12.81
C PHE A 120 5.52 -4.70 -14.31
N ILE A 121 5.83 -3.45 -14.68
CA ILE A 121 6.08 -3.07 -16.07
C ILE A 121 7.30 -3.84 -16.63
N ASN A 122 8.39 -3.92 -15.87
CA ASN A 122 9.58 -4.66 -16.28
C ASN A 122 9.30 -6.16 -16.43
N LEU A 123 8.51 -6.75 -15.52
CA LEU A 123 8.10 -8.13 -15.61
C LEU A 123 7.25 -8.40 -16.87
N LYS A 124 6.33 -7.50 -17.20
CA LYS A 124 5.52 -7.60 -18.43
C LYS A 124 6.38 -7.54 -19.68
N LYS A 125 7.34 -6.60 -19.74
CA LYS A 125 8.26 -6.48 -20.89
C LYS A 125 9.07 -7.76 -21.10
N GLN A 126 9.55 -8.40 -20.03
CA GLN A 126 10.32 -9.64 -20.12
C GLN A 126 9.51 -10.85 -20.59
N ASN A 127 8.18 -10.81 -20.41
CA ASN A 127 7.29 -11.90 -20.78
C ASN A 127 6.51 -11.67 -22.10
N GLN A 128 6.74 -10.53 -22.79
CA GLN A 128 6.23 -10.35 -24.14
C GLN A 128 7.11 -11.14 -25.11
N PRO A 129 6.53 -12.02 -25.94
CA PRO A 129 7.30 -12.64 -27.02
C PRO A 129 7.88 -11.54 -27.91
N ALA A 130 9.13 -11.72 -28.36
CA ALA A 130 9.73 -10.83 -29.34
C ALA A 130 8.75 -10.71 -30.50
N LYS A 131 8.29 -9.48 -30.80
CA LYS A 131 7.53 -9.26 -32.04
C LYS A 131 8.45 -9.71 -33.18
N GLU A 132 8.07 -10.80 -33.83
CA GLU A 132 8.70 -11.16 -35.11
C GLU A 132 8.56 -9.95 -36.02
N VAL A 133 9.70 -9.37 -36.35
CA VAL A 133 9.80 -8.30 -37.36
C VAL A 133 9.62 -9.02 -38.68
N SER A 134 8.38 -9.05 -39.17
CA SER A 134 8.07 -9.40 -40.55
C SER A 134 8.25 -8.22 -41.47
#